data_f1c1ba8b04e16037f7a0bd17d4170409
#
_entry.id   f1c1ba8b04e16037f7a0bd17d4170409
#
_cell.length_a   1.000
_cell.length_b   1.000
_cell.length_c   1.000
_cell.angle_alpha   90.00
_cell.angle_beta   90.00
_cell.angle_gamma   90.00
#
_symmetry.space_group_name_H-M   'P 1'
#
loop_
_entity.id
_entity.type
_entity.pdbx_description
1 polymer ?
#
loop_
_entity_poly.entity_id
_entity_poly.type
_entity_poly.pdbx_seq_one_letter_code
_entity_poly.pdbx_strand_id
1 'polypeptide(L)'
;MRVKPMFGATFTDIAIWIYYPFNGPTKIRFGLLNYQLPHIGEHIGDWKHVTLRVNNFNGELQSIYFSQHKGGTWLDATDLEFQEGNKAAVYASRYGHAFYSKPGLVLDGRDGIGLRNDCEKDDLYLDTGASYTLVATEYLGSANVEPPWLNYRREWGPTVNHILKDEIDEILKVIPKPLRGHFRKFFYKLPREILEEEGPSSIKTKVNWDGDEI
;
A
#
# COMPACT_ATOMS: atom_id res chain seq x y z
N MET A 1 10.24 11.77 1.61
CA MET A 1 9.52 11.85 2.92
C MET A 1 8.77 13.16 3.05
N ARG A 2 7.63 13.15 3.69
CA ARG A 2 6.89 14.33 4.13
C ARG A 2 6.85 14.34 5.67
N VAL A 3 7.08 15.51 6.27
CA VAL A 3 7.11 15.68 7.73
C VAL A 3 6.12 16.77 8.13
N LYS A 4 5.27 16.50 9.09
CA LYS A 4 4.25 17.44 9.56
C LYS A 4 3.98 17.33 11.04
N PRO A 5 3.63 18.47 11.71
CA PRO A 5 3.18 18.45 13.09
C PRO A 5 1.76 17.88 13.19
N MET A 6 1.50 17.15 14.26
CA MET A 6 0.20 16.59 14.58
C MET A 6 -0.20 16.93 16.02
N PHE A 7 -1.51 17.03 16.25
CA PHE A 7 -2.09 17.25 17.58
C PHE A 7 -1.46 18.45 18.35
N GLY A 8 -1.42 19.62 17.69
CA GLY A 8 -0.81 20.81 18.28
C GLY A 8 0.71 20.70 18.50
N ALA A 9 1.39 19.99 17.61
CA ALA A 9 2.83 19.69 17.67
C ALA A 9 3.25 18.81 18.87
N THR A 10 2.34 18.07 19.47
CA THR A 10 2.69 17.01 20.44
C THR A 10 3.42 15.86 19.76
N PHE A 11 3.04 15.57 18.51
CA PHE A 11 3.65 14.54 17.67
C PHE A 11 4.13 15.12 16.34
N THR A 12 5.05 14.40 15.73
CA THR A 12 5.48 14.58 14.33
C THR A 12 5.14 13.32 13.56
N ASP A 13 4.41 13.47 12.47
CA ASP A 13 4.21 12.40 11.50
C ASP A 13 5.24 12.51 10.38
N ILE A 14 5.93 11.40 10.14
CA ILE A 14 6.92 11.25 9.06
C ILE A 14 6.34 10.25 8.07
N ALA A 15 5.74 10.73 7.00
CA ALA A 15 5.21 9.90 5.93
C ALA A 15 6.33 9.57 4.93
N ILE A 16 6.61 8.28 4.82
CA ILE A 16 7.64 7.72 3.92
C ILE A 16 6.92 7.13 2.72
N TRP A 17 6.99 7.83 1.58
CA TRP A 17 6.40 7.38 0.32
C TRP A 17 7.42 6.61 -0.49
N ILE A 18 7.04 5.44 -0.98
CA ILE A 18 7.85 4.54 -1.79
C ILE A 18 7.16 4.36 -3.14
N TYR A 19 7.94 4.59 -4.21
CA TYR A 19 7.49 4.35 -5.57
C TYR A 19 7.90 2.97 -6.03
N TYR A 20 6.92 2.21 -6.49
CA TYR A 20 7.14 0.94 -7.17
C TYR A 20 6.88 1.11 -8.66
N PRO A 21 7.77 0.67 -9.55
CA PRO A 21 7.60 0.88 -10.99
C PRO A 21 6.48 0.05 -11.61
N PHE A 22 6.03 -1.00 -10.93
CA PHE A 22 4.99 -1.90 -11.41
C PHE A 22 4.19 -2.49 -10.26
N ASN A 23 2.87 -2.46 -10.37
CA ASN A 23 1.95 -3.21 -9.52
C ASN A 23 1.51 -4.46 -10.26
N GLY A 24 1.77 -5.63 -9.67
CA GLY A 24 1.49 -6.91 -10.33
C GLY A 24 0.03 -7.36 -10.20
N PRO A 25 -0.31 -8.44 -10.88
CA PRO A 25 -1.66 -8.94 -10.93
C PRO A 25 -2.15 -9.44 -9.58
N THR A 26 -3.41 -9.17 -9.30
CA THR A 26 -4.07 -9.54 -8.05
C THR A 26 -4.14 -11.05 -7.87
N LYS A 27 -3.83 -11.53 -6.67
CA LYS A 27 -4.11 -12.91 -6.26
C LYS A 27 -5.35 -12.97 -5.39
N ILE A 28 -6.16 -13.98 -5.62
CA ILE A 28 -7.33 -14.26 -4.80
C ILE A 28 -7.25 -15.66 -4.19
N ARG A 29 -7.81 -15.80 -3.01
CA ARG A 29 -8.08 -17.09 -2.37
C ARG A 29 -9.56 -17.36 -2.36
N PHE A 30 -9.94 -18.57 -2.70
CA PHE A 30 -11.30 -19.06 -2.64
C PHE A 30 -11.33 -20.43 -1.96
N GLY A 31 -11.61 -20.46 -0.67
CA GLY A 31 -11.46 -21.65 0.18
C GLY A 31 -10.00 -22.11 0.26
N LEU A 32 -9.71 -23.29 -0.25
CA LEU A 32 -8.35 -23.84 -0.33
C LEU A 32 -7.64 -23.52 -1.66
N LEU A 33 -8.35 -22.96 -2.63
CA LEU A 33 -7.82 -22.69 -3.97
C LEU A 33 -7.31 -21.25 -4.06
N ASN A 34 -6.18 -21.08 -4.73
CA ASN A 34 -5.60 -19.77 -5.01
C ASN A 34 -5.57 -19.57 -6.52
N TYR A 35 -6.01 -18.39 -6.95
CA TYR A 35 -6.02 -17.99 -8.35
C TYR A 35 -5.28 -16.67 -8.50
N GLN A 36 -4.45 -16.58 -9.52
CA GLN A 36 -3.89 -15.33 -9.97
C GLN A 36 -4.77 -14.81 -11.11
N LEU A 37 -5.17 -13.56 -10.99
CA LEU A 37 -5.93 -12.89 -12.04
C LEU A 37 -4.94 -12.44 -13.10
N PRO A 38 -5.14 -12.75 -14.41
CA PRO A 38 -4.09 -12.50 -15.40
C PRO A 38 -3.60 -11.04 -15.43
N HIS A 39 -4.50 -10.06 -15.51
CA HIS A 39 -4.15 -8.63 -15.60
C HIS A 39 -4.88 -7.75 -14.60
N ILE A 40 -5.91 -8.26 -13.91
CA ILE A 40 -6.70 -7.46 -12.97
C ILE A 40 -5.82 -6.96 -11.82
N GLY A 41 -5.80 -5.65 -11.65
CA GLY A 41 -4.97 -4.97 -10.66
C GLY A 41 -3.55 -4.65 -11.14
N GLU A 42 -3.18 -5.04 -12.38
CA GLU A 42 -1.91 -4.59 -12.96
C GLU A 42 -1.98 -3.13 -13.37
N HIS A 43 -0.97 -2.37 -12.97
CA HIS A 43 -0.75 -1.02 -13.47
C HIS A 43 0.72 -0.62 -13.35
N ILE A 44 1.13 0.28 -14.22
CA ILE A 44 2.49 0.83 -14.20
C ILE A 44 2.56 1.94 -13.16
N GLY A 45 3.55 1.83 -12.28
CA GLY A 45 3.73 2.76 -11.17
C GLY A 45 2.77 2.50 -10.01
N ASP A 46 3.28 2.61 -8.80
CA ASP A 46 2.46 2.55 -7.59
C ASP A 46 3.12 3.37 -6.48
N TRP A 47 2.33 4.18 -5.78
CA TRP A 47 2.77 4.93 -4.61
C TRP A 47 2.14 4.36 -3.35
N LYS A 48 2.98 3.84 -2.47
CA LYS A 48 2.60 3.37 -1.14
C LYS A 48 3.35 4.12 -0.07
N HIS A 49 2.80 4.16 1.14
CA HIS A 49 3.47 4.84 2.24
C HIS A 49 3.29 4.12 3.57
N VAL A 50 4.19 4.42 4.46
CA VAL A 50 4.05 4.23 5.90
C VAL A 50 4.20 5.57 6.58
N THR A 51 3.48 5.78 7.70
CA THR A 51 3.61 7.01 8.48
C THR A 51 4.08 6.66 9.89
N LEU A 52 5.23 7.19 10.27
CA LEU A 52 5.77 7.06 11.61
C LEU A 52 5.27 8.24 12.45
N ARG A 53 4.63 7.98 13.56
CA ARG A 53 4.24 8.99 14.55
C ARG A 53 5.26 9.01 15.69
N VAL A 54 5.96 10.13 15.81
CA VAL A 54 7.04 10.33 16.78
C VAL A 54 6.59 11.36 17.83
N ASN A 55 6.78 11.04 19.09
CA ASN A 55 6.52 11.94 20.20
C ASN A 55 7.60 13.03 20.28
N ASN A 56 7.18 14.30 20.25
CA ASN A 56 8.12 15.43 20.21
C ASN A 56 8.78 15.74 21.56
N PHE A 57 8.29 15.21 22.68
CA PHE A 57 8.88 15.45 23.98
C PHE A 57 10.07 14.54 24.29
N ASN A 58 10.05 13.30 23.80
CA ASN A 58 11.07 12.31 24.10
C ASN A 58 11.73 11.69 22.85
N GLY A 59 11.21 11.97 21.65
CA GLY A 59 11.71 11.42 20.38
C GLY A 59 11.35 9.96 20.14
N GLU A 60 10.49 9.37 20.95
CA GLU A 60 10.10 7.97 20.80
C GLU A 60 9.05 7.76 19.69
N LEU A 61 9.21 6.67 18.97
CA LEU A 61 8.19 6.18 18.04
C LEU A 61 6.96 5.75 18.84
N GLN A 62 5.82 6.38 18.58
CA GLN A 62 4.54 6.06 19.20
C GLN A 62 3.82 4.94 18.46
N SER A 63 3.68 5.09 17.14
CA SER A 63 2.96 4.16 16.29
C SER A 63 3.38 4.28 14.83
N ILE A 64 3.03 3.28 14.03
CA ILE A 64 3.20 3.30 12.57
C ILE A 64 1.86 3.01 11.89
N TYR A 65 1.55 3.82 10.88
CA TYR A 65 0.47 3.54 9.94
C TYR A 65 1.00 2.73 8.76
N PHE A 66 0.37 1.63 8.47
CA PHE A 66 0.66 0.75 7.34
C PHE A 66 -0.42 0.95 6.27
N SER A 67 -0.09 1.58 5.15
CA SER A 67 -1.05 1.75 4.07
C SER A 67 -1.33 0.42 3.36
N GLN A 68 -2.60 0.17 3.08
CA GLN A 68 -3.09 -1.03 2.40
C GLN A 68 -3.87 -0.63 1.15
N HIS A 69 -4.49 -1.58 0.46
CA HIS A 69 -5.25 -1.29 -0.76
C HIS A 69 -6.40 -0.30 -0.52
N LYS A 70 -7.04 -0.38 0.63
CA LYS A 70 -8.11 0.53 1.02
C LYS A 70 -7.90 0.96 2.46
N GLY A 71 -7.41 2.18 2.65
CA GLY A 71 -7.06 2.70 3.97
C GLY A 71 -5.76 2.11 4.50
N GLY A 72 -5.73 1.70 5.74
CA GLY A 72 -4.58 1.11 6.41
C GLY A 72 -4.84 0.88 7.89
N THR A 73 -3.78 0.58 8.64
CA THR A 73 -3.88 0.25 10.06
C THR A 73 -2.76 0.92 10.85
N TRP A 74 -3.12 1.58 11.93
CA TRP A 74 -2.18 2.02 12.95
C TRP A 74 -1.84 0.87 13.89
N LEU A 75 -0.56 0.71 14.19
CA LEU A 75 -0.08 -0.20 15.24
C LEU A 75 0.86 0.55 16.17
N ASP A 76 0.72 0.29 17.46
CA ASP A 76 1.59 0.86 18.48
C ASP A 76 3.01 0.30 18.36
N ALA A 77 4.01 1.10 18.74
CA ALA A 77 5.42 0.71 18.65
C ALA A 77 5.73 -0.59 19.40
N THR A 78 4.99 -0.87 20.48
CA THR A 78 5.13 -2.10 21.26
C THR A 78 4.75 -3.38 20.50
N ASP A 79 3.96 -3.27 19.43
CA ASP A 79 3.47 -4.40 18.63
C ASP A 79 4.31 -4.63 17.36
N LEU A 80 5.37 -3.83 17.17
CA LEU A 80 6.20 -3.86 15.97
C LEU A 80 7.42 -4.76 16.13
N GLU A 81 7.92 -5.28 15.02
CA GLU A 81 9.24 -5.88 14.93
C GLU A 81 10.28 -4.77 14.71
N PHE A 82 11.38 -4.81 15.47
CA PHE A 82 12.51 -3.91 15.29
C PHE A 82 13.75 -4.68 14.87
N GLN A 83 14.56 -4.05 14.01
CA GLN A 83 15.86 -4.53 13.59
C GLN A 83 16.94 -3.50 14.00
N GLU A 84 18.14 -3.96 14.23
CA GLU A 84 19.30 -3.11 14.59
C GLU A 84 18.98 -2.09 15.71
N GLY A 85 18.20 -2.51 16.67
CA GLY A 85 17.83 -1.74 17.86
C GLY A 85 16.54 -0.91 17.70
N ASN A 86 16.48 0.02 16.78
CA ASN A 86 15.35 0.97 16.67
C ASN A 86 14.71 1.10 15.29
N LYS A 87 15.11 0.29 14.31
CA LYS A 87 14.54 0.32 12.97
C LYS A 87 13.31 -0.57 12.91
N ALA A 88 12.12 0.01 12.81
CA ALA A 88 10.90 -0.76 12.67
C ALA A 88 10.84 -1.47 11.31
N ALA A 89 10.56 -2.77 11.33
CA ALA A 89 10.43 -3.57 10.13
C ALA A 89 9.04 -3.40 9.49
N VAL A 90 9.00 -3.24 8.18
CA VAL A 90 7.79 -3.11 7.37
C VAL A 90 7.85 -4.10 6.23
N TYR A 91 6.80 -4.86 6.03
CA TYR A 91 6.72 -5.90 5.01
C TYR A 91 5.76 -5.50 3.91
N ALA A 92 6.27 -5.37 2.67
CA ALA A 92 5.47 -5.09 1.50
C ALA A 92 4.90 -6.39 0.91
N SER A 93 3.62 -6.39 0.53
CA SER A 93 3.06 -7.52 -0.21
C SER A 93 3.62 -7.57 -1.63
N ARG A 94 3.85 -8.80 -2.12
CA ARG A 94 4.63 -9.09 -3.33
C ARG A 94 4.12 -8.44 -4.61
N TYR A 95 2.80 -8.26 -4.76
CA TYR A 95 2.20 -7.77 -6.00
C TYR A 95 1.58 -6.40 -5.86
N GLY A 96 0.82 -6.15 -4.82
CA GLY A 96 0.08 -4.89 -4.61
C GLY A 96 0.72 -3.94 -3.61
N HIS A 97 1.91 -4.29 -3.09
CA HIS A 97 2.75 -3.48 -2.21
C HIS A 97 2.07 -2.91 -0.95
N ALA A 98 0.91 -3.48 -0.57
CA ALA A 98 0.29 -3.16 0.71
C ALA A 98 1.25 -3.49 1.86
N PHE A 99 1.32 -2.62 2.86
CA PHE A 99 2.27 -2.77 3.96
C PHE A 99 1.66 -3.48 5.17
N TYR A 100 2.49 -4.29 5.82
CA TYR A 100 2.14 -5.07 7.01
C TYR A 100 3.30 -5.07 8.01
N SER A 101 2.96 -5.28 9.29
CA SER A 101 3.94 -5.32 10.39
C SER A 101 4.62 -6.67 10.56
N LYS A 102 4.14 -7.71 9.89
CA LYS A 102 4.67 -9.09 9.99
C LYS A 102 4.68 -9.76 8.63
N PRO A 103 5.65 -10.67 8.38
CA PRO A 103 5.62 -11.51 7.19
C PRO A 103 4.50 -12.55 7.29
N GLY A 104 4.09 -13.07 6.16
CA GLY A 104 3.09 -14.13 6.06
C GLY A 104 2.00 -13.82 5.05
N LEU A 105 0.99 -14.67 5.04
CA LEU A 105 -0.19 -14.47 4.23
C LEU A 105 -1.22 -13.62 4.98
N VAL A 106 -1.57 -12.48 4.42
CA VAL A 106 -2.74 -11.70 4.86
C VAL A 106 -3.84 -11.86 3.81
N LEU A 107 -5.02 -12.28 4.28
CA LEU A 107 -6.20 -12.42 3.45
C LEU A 107 -7.16 -11.26 3.76
N ASP A 108 -7.29 -10.35 2.80
CA ASP A 108 -8.30 -9.29 2.89
C ASP A 108 -9.63 -9.83 2.35
N GLY A 109 -10.48 -10.32 3.25
CA GLY A 109 -11.74 -10.98 2.93
C GLY A 109 -12.39 -11.65 4.12
N ARG A 110 -13.36 -12.53 3.84
CA ARG A 110 -14.11 -13.28 4.85
C ARG A 110 -14.27 -14.75 4.45
N ASP A 111 -14.41 -15.61 5.45
CA ASP A 111 -14.74 -17.03 5.27
C ASP A 111 -13.81 -17.77 4.28
N GLY A 112 -12.53 -17.40 4.27
CA GLY A 112 -11.53 -18.00 3.39
C GLY A 112 -11.61 -17.52 1.93
N ILE A 113 -12.36 -16.45 1.66
CA ILE A 113 -12.48 -15.82 0.34
C ILE A 113 -11.98 -14.38 0.45
N GLY A 114 -11.00 -14.01 -0.36
CA GLY A 114 -10.46 -12.65 -0.32
C GLY A 114 -9.25 -12.44 -1.22
N LEU A 115 -8.78 -11.19 -1.18
CA LEU A 115 -7.51 -10.81 -1.79
C LEU A 115 -6.37 -11.36 -0.97
N ARG A 116 -5.41 -11.91 -1.65
CA ARG A 116 -4.26 -12.54 -1.02
C ARG A 116 -3.05 -11.61 -1.10
N ASN A 117 -2.57 -11.20 0.06
CA ASN A 117 -1.37 -10.38 0.22
C ASN A 117 -0.27 -11.22 0.87
N ASP A 118 0.69 -11.66 0.06
CA ASP A 118 1.82 -12.47 0.52
C ASP A 118 2.99 -11.54 0.84
N CYS A 119 3.41 -11.51 2.09
CA CYS A 119 4.60 -10.80 2.55
C CYS A 119 5.65 -11.81 2.98
N GLU A 120 6.87 -11.65 2.52
CA GLU A 120 7.98 -12.52 2.88
C GLU A 120 9.06 -11.70 3.60
N LYS A 121 9.77 -12.35 4.52
CA LYS A 121 10.99 -11.80 5.11
C LYS A 121 12.15 -12.18 4.20
N ASP A 122 12.91 -11.18 3.77
CA ASP A 122 14.04 -11.34 2.87
C ASP A 122 15.27 -10.63 3.45
N ASP A 123 16.46 -11.01 2.99
CA ASP A 123 17.69 -10.31 3.30
C ASP A 123 17.85 -9.00 2.49
N LEU A 124 17.03 -8.84 1.42
CA LEU A 124 16.94 -7.59 0.67
C LEU A 124 15.94 -6.66 1.34
N TYR A 125 16.43 -5.54 1.86
CA TYR A 125 15.61 -4.51 2.49
C TYR A 125 16.05 -3.10 2.09
N LEU A 126 15.12 -2.16 2.15
CA LEU A 126 15.38 -0.74 1.95
C LEU A 126 15.50 -0.06 3.32
N ASP A 127 16.69 0.43 3.65
CA ASP A 127 16.86 1.30 4.81
C ASP A 127 16.44 2.74 4.43
N THR A 128 15.22 3.09 4.80
CA THR A 128 14.65 4.41 4.51
C THR A 128 15.28 5.54 5.33
N GLY A 129 16.04 5.22 6.37
CA GLY A 129 16.83 6.19 7.13
C GLY A 129 18.15 6.52 6.46
N ALA A 130 18.72 5.58 5.69
CA ALA A 130 19.97 5.76 4.97
C ALA A 130 19.78 6.40 3.58
N SER A 131 18.62 6.21 2.96
CA SER A 131 18.35 6.69 1.58
C SER A 131 16.96 7.29 1.47
N TYR A 132 16.86 8.62 1.51
CA TYR A 132 15.61 9.35 1.36
C TYR A 132 15.78 10.74 0.76
N THR A 133 14.69 11.28 0.23
CA THR A 133 14.56 12.70 -0.14
C THR A 133 13.43 13.33 0.67
N LEU A 134 13.72 14.45 1.34
CA LEU A 134 12.73 15.23 2.03
C LEU A 134 12.02 16.11 0.99
N VAL A 135 10.72 15.89 0.78
CA VAL A 135 9.97 16.56 -0.30
C VAL A 135 8.98 17.60 0.20
N ALA A 136 8.54 17.49 1.45
CA ALA A 136 7.68 18.47 2.09
C ALA A 136 7.84 18.43 3.61
N THR A 137 7.88 19.61 4.24
CA THR A 137 7.90 19.72 5.70
C THR A 137 7.28 21.05 6.13
N GLU A 138 6.32 20.96 7.03
CA GLU A 138 5.65 22.15 7.57
C GLU A 138 6.51 22.92 8.58
N TYR A 139 7.46 22.23 9.21
CA TYR A 139 8.38 22.85 10.16
C TYR A 139 9.39 23.81 9.53
N LEU A 140 9.76 23.59 8.28
CA LEU A 140 10.78 24.37 7.58
C LEU A 140 10.19 25.45 6.66
N GLY A 141 8.88 25.46 6.49
CA GLY A 141 8.21 26.44 5.65
C GLY A 141 8.82 26.54 4.25
N SER A 142 9.19 27.75 3.82
CA SER A 142 9.78 28.01 2.50
C SER A 142 11.23 27.52 2.34
N ALA A 143 11.88 27.03 3.39
CA ALA A 143 13.25 26.48 3.29
C ALA A 143 13.27 25.12 2.57
N ASN A 144 12.13 24.44 2.48
CA ASN A 144 12.01 23.22 1.72
C ASN A 144 11.36 23.50 0.35
N VAL A 145 12.12 23.29 -0.73
CA VAL A 145 11.63 23.46 -2.09
C VAL A 145 11.13 22.10 -2.60
N GLU A 146 9.82 22.02 -2.82
CA GLU A 146 9.22 20.81 -3.37
C GLU A 146 9.74 20.51 -4.78
N PRO A 147 10.12 19.28 -5.07
CA PRO A 147 10.56 18.90 -6.40
C PRO A 147 9.39 18.99 -7.40
N PRO A 148 9.63 19.43 -8.64
CA PRO A 148 8.57 19.63 -9.65
C PRO A 148 7.71 18.40 -9.90
N TRP A 149 8.29 17.21 -9.86
CA TRP A 149 7.58 15.94 -10.09
C TRP A 149 6.47 15.68 -9.06
N LEU A 150 6.56 16.24 -7.87
CA LEU A 150 5.55 16.07 -6.82
C LEU A 150 4.17 16.63 -7.25
N ASN A 151 4.17 17.60 -8.14
CA ASN A 151 2.97 18.25 -8.70
C ASN A 151 2.55 17.65 -10.04
N TYR A 152 3.17 16.56 -10.48
CA TYR A 152 2.82 15.89 -11.73
C TYR A 152 1.47 15.20 -11.61
N ARG A 153 0.46 15.69 -12.32
CA ARG A 153 -0.95 15.27 -12.18
C ARG A 153 -1.40 14.20 -13.16
N ARG A 154 -0.54 13.81 -14.12
CA ARG A 154 -0.83 12.72 -15.05
C ARG A 154 -0.42 11.39 -14.42
N GLU A 155 -0.86 10.30 -15.02
CA GLU A 155 -0.42 8.97 -14.66
C GLU A 155 1.10 8.82 -14.83
N TRP A 156 1.70 8.07 -13.92
CA TRP A 156 3.15 7.81 -13.90
C TRP A 156 3.58 6.73 -14.90
N GLY A 157 2.64 6.11 -15.59
CA GLY A 157 2.92 5.08 -16.59
C GLY A 157 1.78 4.96 -17.60
N PRO A 158 1.96 4.13 -18.64
CA PRO A 158 0.88 3.83 -19.56
C PRO A 158 -0.21 3.02 -18.91
N THR A 159 -1.45 3.21 -19.36
CA THR A 159 -2.59 2.38 -18.96
C THR A 159 -2.40 0.95 -19.45
N VAL A 160 -2.63 -0.03 -18.57
CA VAL A 160 -2.66 -1.44 -18.92
C VAL A 160 -4.09 -1.80 -19.35
N ASN A 161 -4.30 -1.95 -20.66
CA ASN A 161 -5.63 -2.22 -21.19
C ASN A 161 -5.97 -3.72 -21.11
N HIS A 162 -7.08 -4.04 -20.47
CA HIS A 162 -7.69 -5.36 -20.51
C HIS A 162 -9.22 -5.27 -20.45
N ILE A 163 -9.92 -6.33 -20.83
CA ILE A 163 -11.37 -6.37 -20.74
C ILE A 163 -11.71 -7.19 -19.49
N LEU A 164 -12.10 -6.51 -18.43
CA LEU A 164 -12.45 -7.12 -17.13
C LEU A 164 -13.41 -8.31 -17.27
N LYS A 165 -14.40 -8.23 -18.17
CA LYS A 165 -15.35 -9.31 -18.40
C LYS A 165 -14.67 -10.56 -18.94
N ASP A 166 -13.76 -10.41 -19.88
CA ASP A 166 -13.05 -11.54 -20.52
C ASP A 166 -12.12 -12.21 -19.50
N GLU A 167 -11.44 -11.44 -18.68
CA GLU A 167 -10.62 -11.92 -17.56
C GLU A 167 -11.44 -12.75 -16.57
N ILE A 168 -12.62 -12.23 -16.16
CA ILE A 168 -13.51 -12.95 -15.26
C ILE A 168 -14.01 -14.26 -15.91
N ASP A 169 -14.36 -14.22 -17.19
CA ASP A 169 -14.86 -15.39 -17.88
C ASP A 169 -13.78 -16.47 -18.06
N GLU A 170 -12.52 -16.11 -18.29
CA GLU A 170 -11.39 -17.05 -18.31
C GLU A 170 -11.20 -17.72 -16.94
N ILE A 171 -11.21 -16.96 -15.86
CA ILE A 171 -11.07 -17.53 -14.51
C ILE A 171 -12.25 -18.45 -14.18
N LEU A 172 -13.45 -18.09 -14.60
CA LEU A 172 -14.64 -18.92 -14.38
C LEU A 172 -14.56 -20.29 -15.06
N LYS A 173 -13.72 -20.46 -16.10
CA LYS A 173 -13.51 -21.77 -16.73
C LYS A 173 -12.84 -22.75 -15.78
N VAL A 174 -11.89 -22.28 -14.96
CA VAL A 174 -11.15 -23.11 -14.00
C VAL A 174 -11.84 -23.24 -12.64
N ILE A 175 -12.82 -22.38 -12.34
CA ILE A 175 -13.61 -22.43 -11.09
C ILE A 175 -14.65 -23.55 -11.17
N PRO A 176 -14.78 -24.42 -10.15
CA PRO A 176 -15.85 -25.41 -10.06
C PRO A 176 -17.24 -24.79 -10.21
N LYS A 177 -18.11 -25.39 -11.03
CA LYS A 177 -19.43 -24.86 -11.38
C LYS A 177 -20.27 -24.37 -10.18
N PRO A 178 -20.37 -25.10 -9.05
CA PRO A 178 -21.15 -24.64 -7.89
C PRO A 178 -20.63 -23.34 -7.27
N LEU A 179 -19.35 -23.02 -7.43
CA LEU A 179 -18.68 -21.86 -6.80
C LEU A 179 -18.69 -20.61 -7.70
N ARG A 180 -19.02 -20.75 -9.00
CA ARG A 180 -18.97 -19.64 -9.97
C ARG A 180 -19.84 -18.44 -9.58
N GLY A 181 -21.03 -18.70 -9.04
CA GLY A 181 -21.95 -17.65 -8.60
C GLY A 181 -21.39 -16.83 -7.41
N HIS A 182 -20.74 -17.51 -6.46
CA HIS A 182 -20.09 -16.85 -5.32
C HIS A 182 -18.87 -16.04 -5.77
N PHE A 183 -18.10 -16.59 -6.69
CA PHE A 183 -16.94 -15.94 -7.27
C PHE A 183 -17.32 -14.64 -8.01
N ARG A 184 -18.34 -14.68 -8.87
CA ARG A 184 -18.86 -13.47 -9.53
C ARG A 184 -19.29 -12.40 -8.53
N LYS A 185 -20.05 -12.78 -7.49
CA LYS A 185 -20.47 -11.83 -6.44
C LYS A 185 -19.29 -11.23 -5.70
N PHE A 186 -18.25 -11.98 -5.45
CA PHE A 186 -17.02 -11.49 -4.84
C PHE A 186 -16.34 -10.45 -5.74
N PHE A 187 -16.19 -10.75 -7.04
CA PHE A 187 -15.56 -9.87 -8.02
C PHE A 187 -16.24 -8.50 -8.11
N TYR A 188 -17.57 -8.49 -8.21
CA TYR A 188 -18.34 -7.24 -8.27
C TYR A 188 -18.34 -6.43 -6.97
N LYS A 189 -17.78 -6.97 -5.89
CA LYS A 189 -17.61 -6.28 -4.61
C LYS A 189 -16.18 -5.79 -4.38
N LEU A 190 -15.24 -6.15 -5.25
CA LEU A 190 -13.88 -5.65 -5.13
C LEU A 190 -13.85 -4.13 -5.20
N PRO A 191 -12.99 -3.49 -4.41
CA PRO A 191 -12.76 -2.06 -4.52
C PRO A 191 -12.35 -1.68 -5.94
N ARG A 192 -12.78 -0.50 -6.38
CA ARG A 192 -12.51 -0.02 -7.73
C ARG A 192 -11.01 0.08 -8.00
N GLU A 193 -10.26 0.46 -6.98
CA GLU A 193 -8.79 0.59 -7.00
C GLU A 193 -8.07 -0.72 -7.35
N ILE A 194 -8.72 -1.88 -7.14
CA ILE A 194 -8.18 -3.20 -7.50
C ILE A 194 -8.51 -3.56 -8.95
N LEU A 195 -9.52 -2.92 -9.51
CA LEU A 195 -9.99 -3.17 -10.87
C LEU A 195 -9.45 -2.14 -11.86
N GLU A 196 -8.75 -1.10 -11.37
CA GLU A 196 -8.21 -0.05 -12.20
C GLU A 196 -7.00 -0.52 -13.01
N GLU A 197 -6.90 -0.01 -14.22
CA GLU A 197 -5.83 -0.27 -15.20
C GLU A 197 -4.82 0.88 -15.21
N GLU A 198 -5.19 1.99 -14.58
CA GLU A 198 -4.44 3.24 -14.58
C GLU A 198 -3.45 3.28 -13.42
N GLY A 199 -2.24 3.71 -13.71
CA GLY A 199 -1.23 3.98 -12.69
C GLY A 199 -1.61 5.21 -11.84
N PRO A 200 -0.87 5.45 -10.74
CA PRO A 200 -1.13 6.59 -9.87
C PRO A 200 -0.80 7.91 -10.59
N SER A 201 -1.54 8.94 -10.23
CA SER A 201 -1.20 10.32 -10.54
C SER A 201 -0.30 10.93 -9.44
N SER A 202 -0.41 12.23 -9.18
CA SER A 202 0.35 12.87 -8.09
C SER A 202 0.03 12.26 -6.73
N ILE A 203 1.05 12.00 -5.91
CA ILE A 203 0.86 11.57 -4.51
C ILE A 203 0.09 12.60 -3.69
N LYS A 204 0.13 13.89 -4.07
CA LYS A 204 -0.66 14.95 -3.41
C LYS A 204 -2.16 14.82 -3.61
N THR A 205 -2.61 14.02 -4.58
CA THR A 205 -4.04 13.74 -4.78
C THR A 205 -4.54 12.60 -3.90
N LYS A 206 -3.63 11.87 -3.26
CA LYS A 206 -4.00 10.80 -2.33
C LYS A 206 -4.46 11.41 -1.01
N VAL A 207 -5.57 10.90 -0.46
CA VAL A 207 -6.17 11.37 0.80
C VAL A 207 -5.13 11.43 1.92
N ASN A 208 -4.28 10.43 1.99
CA ASN A 208 -3.25 10.30 3.03
C ASN A 208 -2.06 11.26 2.85
N TRP A 209 -2.02 12.07 1.78
CA TRP A 209 -0.99 13.10 1.66
C TRP A 209 -1.11 14.15 2.76
N ASP A 210 -2.31 14.55 3.10
CA ASP A 210 -2.56 15.54 4.14
C ASP A 210 -2.57 14.95 5.55
N GLY A 211 -2.50 13.62 5.65
CA GLY A 211 -2.29 12.89 6.89
C GLY A 211 -3.53 12.60 7.67
N ASP A 212 -4.54 12.32 6.98
CA ASP A 212 -5.83 11.91 7.54
C ASP A 212 -5.92 10.39 7.61
N GLU A 213 -4.84 9.75 8.09
CA GLU A 213 -4.87 8.33 8.42
C GLU A 213 -5.76 8.15 9.66
N ILE A 214 -7.03 7.89 9.42
CA ILE A 214 -8.04 7.58 10.43
C ILE A 214 -8.20 6.08 10.56
#